data_aabc8b9067b8a0f10e08a08eb7b1161c
#
_entry.id   aabc8b9067b8a0f10e08a08eb7b1161c
#
_cell.length_a   1.000
_cell.length_b   1.000
_cell.length_c   1.000
_cell.angle_alpha   90.00
_cell.angle_beta   90.00
_cell.angle_gamma   90.00
#
_symmetry.space_group_name_H-M   'P 1'
#
loop_
_entity.id
_entity.type
_entity.pdbx_description
1 polymer ?
#
loop_
_entity_poly.entity_id
_entity_poly.type
_entity_poly.pdbx_seq_one_letter_code
_entity_poly.pdbx_strand_id
1 'polypeptide(L)'
;MKDITKLIRRFVGILLLSTVLVIVLNIIILAAISASQTANGRPWTTAKETAEALQKTETGYILSGDMTERLSGENAWAIYIDNDTLEVKWHTENLPDTVPLHYTISDIASLTRGYIDGYPTYTGECENGLVVVGYPKDRYWKHMSPSWDYDFIKNAPYTVLIVIGVNVFLIFLIYMIANSKLLKSVKPITNGIQALPSGEPVYVKEKGLLSDLAAKINQTSDILQKQKRNLQRKETARENWISGVSHDIRTPLSMVMGYAGQIEDNESLPESERKKARIIRQQSTKMKNLINDLNLASKLEYNMQPIHPEPVNLVAIARQSVVDFINLDMEEKYPIEWNTDEALTACAINGDKELLRRAIGNLITNSQTHNPDGCTISVCVRKSDTEYKIVVEDNGVGVTDEKLEKLRTTPHYMMSDSGTTEPRHGLGLLIVGQIVSAHKGTVSFDHGKQGGFTVTISFPIPKDSHTQ
;
A
#
# COMPACT_ATOMS: atom_id res chain seq x y z
N MET A 1 1.39 -17.21 -9.17
CA MET A 1 0.67 -18.34 -8.57
C MET A 1 1.57 -19.32 -7.82
N LYS A 2 2.78 -19.64 -8.29
CA LYS A 2 3.70 -20.58 -7.59
C LYS A 2 4.07 -20.14 -6.15
N ASP A 3 4.19 -18.86 -5.90
CA ASP A 3 4.58 -18.33 -4.57
C ASP A 3 3.47 -18.40 -3.53
N ILE A 4 2.22 -18.18 -3.93
CA ILE A 4 1.06 -18.35 -3.05
C ILE A 4 0.95 -19.81 -2.64
N THR A 5 1.17 -20.75 -3.57
CA THR A 5 1.16 -22.19 -3.28
C THR A 5 2.31 -22.58 -2.35
N LYS A 6 3.51 -22.03 -2.50
CA LYS A 6 4.64 -22.20 -1.57
C LYS A 6 4.32 -21.66 -0.18
N LEU A 7 3.71 -20.48 -0.10
CA LEU A 7 3.29 -19.87 1.15
C LEU A 7 2.26 -20.73 1.89
N ILE A 8 1.22 -21.18 1.17
CA ILE A 8 0.17 -22.06 1.72
C ILE A 8 0.79 -23.38 2.21
N ARG A 9 1.63 -24.05 1.39
CA ARG A 9 2.30 -25.30 1.77
C ARG A 9 3.15 -25.14 3.03
N ARG A 10 3.85 -24.01 3.16
CA ARG A 10 4.69 -23.74 4.33
C ARG A 10 3.85 -23.45 5.58
N PHE A 11 2.74 -22.72 5.42
CA PHE A 11 1.80 -22.44 6.52
C PHE A 11 1.13 -23.71 7.02
N VAL A 12 0.66 -24.56 6.10
CA VAL A 12 0.11 -25.89 6.40
C VAL A 12 1.17 -26.79 7.04
N GLY A 13 2.41 -26.75 6.55
CA GLY A 13 3.53 -27.49 7.15
C GLY A 13 3.83 -27.06 8.58
N ILE A 14 3.83 -25.77 8.88
CA ILE A 14 4.03 -25.26 10.25
C ILE A 14 2.86 -25.68 11.15
N LEU A 15 1.63 -25.60 10.65
CA LEU A 15 0.44 -26.01 11.39
C LEU A 15 0.49 -27.52 11.71
N LEU A 16 0.79 -28.37 10.74
CA LEU A 16 0.94 -29.81 10.95
C LEU A 16 2.07 -30.13 11.93
N LEU A 17 3.24 -29.51 11.76
CA LEU A 17 4.36 -29.69 12.66
C LEU A 17 4.03 -29.26 14.10
N SER A 18 3.36 -28.14 14.29
CA SER A 18 2.92 -27.66 15.61
C SER A 18 1.92 -28.61 16.25
N THR A 19 0.97 -29.12 15.46
CA THR A 19 -0.01 -30.10 15.95
C THR A 19 0.66 -31.39 16.41
N VAL A 20 1.59 -31.92 15.62
CA VAL A 20 2.36 -33.13 16.00
C VAL A 20 3.19 -32.89 17.26
N LEU A 21 3.88 -31.75 17.34
CA LEU A 21 4.71 -31.38 18.50
C LEU A 21 3.87 -31.25 19.78
N VAL A 22 2.68 -30.65 19.69
CA VAL A 22 1.74 -30.57 20.81
C VAL A 22 1.22 -31.94 21.23
N ILE A 23 0.87 -32.81 20.28
CA ILE A 23 0.46 -34.19 20.58
C ILE A 23 1.59 -34.95 21.29
N VAL A 24 2.82 -34.90 20.77
CA VAL A 24 3.99 -35.56 21.38
C VAL A 24 4.25 -35.04 22.80
N LEU A 25 4.17 -33.69 22.99
CA LEU A 25 4.32 -33.10 24.31
C LEU A 25 3.26 -33.61 25.28
N ASN A 26 1.99 -33.68 24.86
CA ASN A 26 0.90 -34.19 25.70
C ASN A 26 1.13 -35.68 26.08
N ILE A 27 1.61 -36.50 25.14
CA ILE A 27 1.93 -37.89 25.42
C ILE A 27 3.07 -37.98 26.44
N ILE A 28 4.11 -37.18 26.33
CA ILE A 28 5.24 -37.12 27.28
C ILE A 28 4.75 -36.69 28.67
N ILE A 29 3.92 -35.65 28.74
CA ILE A 29 3.35 -35.16 30.01
C ILE A 29 2.50 -36.27 30.66
N LEU A 30 1.63 -36.92 29.87
CA LEU A 30 0.78 -37.99 30.39
C LEU A 30 1.61 -39.18 30.89
N ALA A 31 2.64 -39.58 30.15
CA ALA A 31 3.57 -40.65 30.54
C ALA A 31 4.33 -40.29 31.83
N ALA A 32 4.82 -39.06 31.95
CA ALA A 32 5.51 -38.57 33.15
C ALA A 32 4.60 -38.58 34.39
N ILE A 33 3.36 -38.06 34.23
CA ILE A 33 2.34 -38.09 35.30
C ILE A 33 2.04 -39.58 35.68
N SER A 34 1.80 -40.44 34.72
CA SER A 34 1.55 -41.87 34.96
C SER A 34 2.72 -42.54 35.69
N ALA A 35 3.95 -42.28 35.25
CA ALA A 35 5.15 -42.83 35.89
C ALA A 35 5.33 -42.33 37.34
N SER A 36 5.06 -41.06 37.61
CA SER A 36 5.16 -40.52 38.95
C SER A 36 4.16 -41.17 39.93
N GLN A 37 2.98 -41.53 39.46
CA GLN A 37 1.94 -42.17 40.26
C GLN A 37 2.24 -43.68 40.55
N THR A 38 3.00 -44.32 39.65
CA THR A 38 3.41 -45.74 39.86
C THR A 38 4.63 -45.92 40.76
N ALA A 39 5.40 -44.85 40.98
CA ALA A 39 6.59 -44.89 41.82
C ALA A 39 6.31 -44.83 43.33
N ASN A 40 5.15 -44.31 43.77
CA ASN A 40 4.77 -44.19 45.15
C ASN A 40 4.08 -45.48 45.66
N GLY A 41 4.84 -46.46 46.13
CA GLY A 41 4.46 -47.69 46.84
C GLY A 41 3.04 -48.22 46.59
N ARG A 42 2.91 -49.31 45.82
CA ARG A 42 1.61 -49.89 45.51
C ARG A 42 0.97 -50.44 46.78
N PRO A 43 -0.24 -49.97 47.24
CA PRO A 43 -0.79 -50.34 48.54
C PRO A 43 -1.04 -51.85 48.74
N TRP A 44 -1.20 -52.60 47.62
CA TRP A 44 -1.31 -54.04 47.68
C TRP A 44 0.07 -54.73 47.91
N THR A 45 1.20 -54.10 47.52
CA THR A 45 2.54 -54.55 47.90
C THR A 45 2.73 -54.40 49.42
N THR A 46 2.27 -53.25 49.98
CA THR A 46 2.31 -53.04 51.41
C THR A 46 1.46 -54.09 52.18
N ALA A 47 0.28 -54.43 51.64
CA ALA A 47 -0.55 -55.46 52.25
C ALA A 47 0.13 -56.84 52.27
N LYS A 48 0.80 -57.18 51.18
CA LYS A 48 1.57 -58.40 51.06
C LYS A 48 2.76 -58.41 51.99
N GLU A 49 3.55 -57.35 52.02
CA GLU A 49 4.69 -57.19 52.93
C GLU A 49 4.23 -57.18 54.40
N THR A 50 3.06 -56.65 54.74
CA THR A 50 2.47 -56.72 56.05
C THR A 50 2.12 -58.16 56.44
N ALA A 51 1.56 -58.91 55.49
CA ALA A 51 1.25 -60.34 55.72
C ALA A 51 2.51 -61.18 55.94
N GLU A 52 3.58 -60.94 55.20
CA GLU A 52 4.88 -61.58 55.34
C GLU A 52 5.60 -61.22 56.66
N ALA A 53 5.37 -59.95 57.16
CA ALA A 53 5.98 -59.45 58.39
C ALA A 53 5.21 -59.78 59.66
N LEU A 54 3.98 -60.30 59.53
CA LEU A 54 3.17 -60.74 60.72
C LEU A 54 3.58 -62.13 61.17
N GLN A 55 4.06 -62.19 62.41
CA GLN A 55 4.54 -63.45 63.00
C GLN A 55 3.62 -63.95 64.13
N LYS A 56 3.30 -65.22 64.12
CA LYS A 56 2.56 -65.87 65.18
C LYS A 56 3.50 -66.22 66.37
N THR A 57 3.13 -65.83 67.56
CA THR A 57 3.82 -66.06 68.79
C THR A 57 2.97 -66.94 69.73
N GLU A 58 3.53 -67.46 70.86
CA GLU A 58 2.77 -68.23 71.81
C GLU A 58 1.60 -67.49 72.44
N THR A 59 1.62 -66.14 72.47
CA THR A 59 0.62 -65.24 73.09
C THR A 59 -0.25 -64.47 72.10
N GLY A 60 -0.05 -64.69 70.79
CA GLY A 60 -0.84 -63.95 69.79
C GLY A 60 -0.05 -63.68 68.49
N TYR A 61 -0.27 -62.53 67.83
CA TYR A 61 0.41 -62.10 66.62
C TYR A 61 1.15 -60.78 66.86
N ILE A 62 2.38 -60.71 66.31
CA ILE A 62 3.19 -59.46 66.42
C ILE A 62 3.66 -59.09 65.04
N LEU A 63 3.47 -57.79 64.69
CA LEU A 63 3.99 -57.20 63.48
C LEU A 63 5.40 -56.65 63.72
N SER A 64 6.28 -56.76 62.72
CA SER A 64 7.61 -56.14 62.81
C SER A 64 7.55 -54.63 63.06
N GLY A 65 8.51 -54.09 63.81
CA GLY A 65 8.57 -52.67 64.17
C GLY A 65 8.60 -51.76 62.95
N ASP A 66 9.41 -52.07 61.94
CA ASP A 66 9.52 -51.31 60.70
C ASP A 66 8.18 -51.21 59.95
N MET A 67 7.40 -52.31 59.89
CA MET A 67 6.13 -52.35 59.22
C MET A 67 5.04 -51.60 60.04
N THR A 68 5.13 -51.67 61.36
CA THR A 68 4.24 -50.91 62.27
C THR A 68 4.47 -49.41 62.08
N GLU A 69 5.72 -48.97 62.01
CA GLU A 69 6.07 -47.56 61.79
C GLU A 69 5.61 -47.07 60.42
N ARG A 70 5.77 -47.92 59.36
CA ARG A 70 5.31 -47.61 58.01
C ARG A 70 3.79 -47.47 57.92
N LEU A 71 3.03 -48.42 58.47
CA LEU A 71 1.56 -48.34 58.53
C LEU A 71 1.08 -47.12 59.26
N SER A 72 1.70 -46.82 60.41
CA SER A 72 1.40 -45.64 61.23
C SER A 72 1.72 -44.34 60.43
N GLY A 73 2.85 -44.27 59.76
CA GLY A 73 3.24 -43.13 58.90
C GLY A 73 2.27 -42.87 57.76
N GLU A 74 1.58 -43.89 57.26
CA GLU A 74 0.55 -43.79 56.22
C GLU A 74 -0.87 -43.67 56.81
N ASN A 75 -1.04 -43.58 58.11
CA ASN A 75 -2.32 -43.65 58.81
C ASN A 75 -3.15 -44.89 58.40
N ALA A 76 -2.47 -45.96 58.03
CA ALA A 76 -3.07 -47.21 57.61
C ALA A 76 -3.29 -48.11 58.84
N TRP A 77 -4.37 -48.85 58.83
CA TRP A 77 -4.66 -49.88 59.80
C TRP A 77 -4.58 -51.26 59.17
N ALA A 78 -4.34 -52.29 59.97
CA ALA A 78 -4.29 -53.68 59.51
C ALA A 78 -5.05 -54.58 60.44
N ILE A 79 -5.67 -55.62 59.87
CA ILE A 79 -6.32 -56.69 60.59
C ILE A 79 -5.81 -58.04 60.04
N TYR A 80 -5.75 -59.04 60.88
CA TYR A 80 -5.56 -60.40 60.52
C TYR A 80 -6.83 -61.21 60.76
N ILE A 81 -7.39 -61.83 59.73
CA ILE A 81 -8.58 -62.65 59.77
C ILE A 81 -8.17 -64.11 59.64
N ASP A 82 -8.55 -64.90 60.58
CA ASP A 82 -8.27 -66.32 60.59
C ASP A 82 -9.19 -67.10 59.65
N ASN A 83 -8.64 -68.03 58.84
CA ASN A 83 -9.39 -68.74 57.80
C ASN A 83 -10.47 -69.67 58.34
N ASP A 84 -10.27 -70.28 59.56
CA ASP A 84 -11.17 -71.26 60.11
C ASP A 84 -12.37 -70.58 60.84
N THR A 85 -12.06 -69.55 61.62
CA THR A 85 -13.06 -68.89 62.47
C THR A 85 -13.68 -67.64 61.80
N LEU A 86 -13.07 -67.04 60.78
CA LEU A 86 -13.43 -65.81 60.15
C LEU A 86 -13.51 -64.64 61.12
N GLU A 87 -12.77 -64.74 62.26
CA GLU A 87 -12.64 -63.67 63.25
C GLU A 87 -11.33 -62.91 63.08
N VAL A 88 -11.35 -61.63 63.47
CA VAL A 88 -10.13 -60.85 63.58
C VAL A 88 -9.36 -61.25 64.82
N LYS A 89 -8.19 -61.98 64.61
CA LYS A 89 -7.37 -62.39 65.70
C LYS A 89 -6.25 -61.44 66.09
N TRP A 90 -5.99 -60.47 65.25
CA TRP A 90 -5.03 -59.41 65.52
C TRP A 90 -5.42 -58.16 64.71
N HIS A 91 -5.15 -56.97 65.25
CA HIS A 91 -5.27 -55.71 64.58
C HIS A 91 -4.30 -54.65 65.11
N THR A 92 -4.08 -53.58 64.31
CA THR A 92 -3.30 -52.42 64.74
C THR A 92 -4.08 -51.57 65.71
N GLU A 93 -3.39 -50.77 66.56
CA GLU A 93 -4.02 -49.90 67.59
C GLU A 93 -4.95 -48.85 67.01
N ASN A 94 -4.70 -48.39 65.79
CA ASN A 94 -5.47 -47.36 65.08
C ASN A 94 -6.64 -47.91 64.25
N LEU A 95 -7.11 -49.15 64.55
CA LEU A 95 -8.26 -49.71 63.89
C LEU A 95 -9.53 -48.86 64.15
N PRO A 96 -10.26 -48.42 63.13
CA PRO A 96 -11.54 -47.68 63.35
C PRO A 96 -12.60 -48.57 63.98
N ASP A 97 -13.38 -48.05 64.89
CA ASP A 97 -14.47 -48.76 65.59
C ASP A 97 -15.58 -49.27 64.64
N THR A 98 -15.67 -48.72 63.45
CA THR A 98 -16.64 -49.12 62.41
C THR A 98 -16.22 -50.36 61.60
N VAL A 99 -14.99 -50.84 61.76
CA VAL A 99 -14.47 -52.06 61.11
C VAL A 99 -14.94 -53.28 61.86
N PRO A 100 -15.64 -54.22 61.19
CA PRO A 100 -16.11 -55.44 61.84
C PRO A 100 -14.96 -56.31 62.33
N LEU A 101 -15.13 -57.01 63.47
CA LEU A 101 -14.18 -57.98 64.02
C LEU A 101 -14.54 -59.42 63.65
N HIS A 102 -15.72 -59.65 63.04
CA HIS A 102 -16.16 -60.94 62.55
C HIS A 102 -16.66 -60.81 61.11
N TYR A 103 -16.27 -61.71 60.25
CA TYR A 103 -16.57 -61.73 58.81
C TYR A 103 -17.32 -62.97 58.40
N THR A 104 -18.14 -62.89 57.38
CA THR A 104 -18.68 -64.03 56.67
C THR A 104 -17.90 -64.29 55.40
N ILE A 105 -18.04 -65.48 54.81
CA ILE A 105 -17.42 -65.78 53.51
C ILE A 105 -17.83 -64.75 52.43
N SER A 106 -19.11 -64.29 52.52
CA SER A 106 -19.63 -63.26 51.62
C SER A 106 -18.92 -61.91 51.81
N ASP A 107 -18.60 -61.58 53.05
CA ASP A 107 -17.87 -60.33 53.40
C ASP A 107 -16.44 -60.44 52.83
N ILE A 108 -15.75 -61.58 53.06
CA ILE A 108 -14.41 -61.81 52.51
C ILE A 108 -14.43 -61.71 50.98
N ALA A 109 -15.40 -62.31 50.30
CA ALA A 109 -15.56 -62.20 48.85
C ALA A 109 -15.81 -60.73 48.41
N SER A 110 -16.50 -59.94 49.25
CA SER A 110 -16.76 -58.54 48.98
C SER A 110 -15.53 -57.64 49.20
N LEU A 111 -14.56 -58.07 50.03
CA LEU A 111 -13.27 -57.38 50.20
C LEU A 111 -12.48 -57.29 48.89
N THR A 112 -12.70 -58.20 47.95
CA THR A 112 -12.14 -58.09 46.58
C THR A 112 -12.58 -56.84 45.87
N ARG A 113 -13.74 -56.24 46.22
CA ARG A 113 -14.20 -54.95 45.72
C ARG A 113 -13.49 -53.74 46.36
N GLY A 114 -12.74 -53.99 47.42
CA GLY A 114 -11.69 -53.12 47.89
C GLY A 114 -12.06 -52.07 48.94
N TYR A 115 -13.21 -52.13 49.57
CA TYR A 115 -13.58 -51.20 50.65
C TYR A 115 -14.24 -51.91 51.85
N ILE A 116 -13.84 -51.52 53.07
CA ILE A 116 -14.55 -51.87 54.30
C ILE A 116 -15.04 -50.52 54.88
N ASP A 117 -16.31 -50.38 55.07
CA ASP A 117 -16.95 -49.14 55.60
C ASP A 117 -16.40 -47.86 54.93
N GLY A 118 -16.18 -47.88 53.63
CA GLY A 118 -15.63 -46.76 52.88
C GLY A 118 -14.13 -46.58 52.97
N TYR A 119 -13.39 -47.40 53.73
CA TYR A 119 -11.94 -47.45 53.76
C TYR A 119 -11.42 -48.29 52.60
N PRO A 120 -10.54 -47.77 51.72
CA PRO A 120 -9.92 -48.58 50.67
C PRO A 120 -9.00 -49.63 51.32
N THR A 121 -9.29 -50.91 51.05
CA THR A 121 -8.58 -52.03 51.65
C THR A 121 -7.82 -52.87 50.65
N TYR A 122 -6.69 -53.41 51.05
CA TYR A 122 -5.85 -54.27 50.26
C TYR A 122 -5.54 -55.52 51.08
N THR A 123 -5.45 -56.66 50.40
CA THR A 123 -5.29 -57.98 51.06
C THR A 123 -3.93 -58.55 50.77
N GLY A 124 -3.32 -59.19 51.81
CA GLY A 124 -2.12 -60.00 51.72
C GLY A 124 -2.42 -61.41 52.24
N GLU A 125 -1.97 -62.41 51.56
CA GLU A 125 -2.15 -63.81 51.92
C GLU A 125 -1.12 -64.21 53.03
N CYS A 126 -1.60 -64.89 54.08
CA CYS A 126 -0.79 -65.39 55.18
C CYS A 126 -1.11 -66.88 55.41
N GLU A 127 -0.19 -67.67 55.99
CA GLU A 127 -0.26 -69.15 56.06
C GLU A 127 -1.62 -69.73 56.52
N ASN A 128 -2.33 -69.06 57.45
CA ASN A 128 -3.62 -69.52 57.97
C ASN A 128 -4.67 -68.45 58.01
N GLY A 129 -4.54 -67.38 57.19
CA GLY A 129 -5.47 -66.25 57.25
C GLY A 129 -5.22 -65.20 56.18
N LEU A 130 -5.93 -64.15 56.33
CA LEU A 130 -5.90 -63.01 55.45
C LEU A 130 -5.52 -61.75 56.20
N VAL A 131 -4.47 -61.08 55.82
CA VAL A 131 -4.14 -59.77 56.28
C VAL A 131 -4.86 -58.76 55.41
N VAL A 132 -5.59 -57.83 56.01
CA VAL A 132 -6.23 -56.72 55.34
C VAL A 132 -5.64 -55.43 55.84
N VAL A 133 -5.11 -54.63 54.92
CA VAL A 133 -4.59 -53.27 55.20
C VAL A 133 -5.60 -52.25 54.68
N GLY A 134 -6.06 -51.38 55.52
CA GLY A 134 -7.00 -50.30 55.19
C GLY A 134 -6.34 -48.96 55.28
N TYR A 135 -6.66 -48.06 54.39
CA TYR A 135 -6.14 -46.72 54.30
C TYR A 135 -7.26 -45.69 54.59
N PRO A 136 -6.94 -44.44 54.94
CA PRO A 136 -7.94 -43.36 55.08
C PRO A 136 -8.86 -43.28 53.87
N LYS A 137 -10.13 -42.93 54.10
CA LYS A 137 -11.21 -42.95 53.09
C LYS A 137 -10.93 -42.07 51.86
N ASP A 138 -10.10 -41.05 52.00
CA ASP A 138 -9.70 -40.10 50.97
C ASP A 138 -8.29 -40.36 50.37
N ARG A 139 -7.64 -41.45 50.80
CA ARG A 139 -6.24 -41.76 50.37
C ARG A 139 -6.19 -42.40 49.00
N TYR A 140 -7.05 -43.41 48.75
CA TYR A 140 -7.08 -44.15 47.48
C TYR A 140 -8.50 -44.28 46.98
N TRP A 141 -8.65 -44.01 45.69
CA TRP A 141 -9.85 -44.35 44.95
C TRP A 141 -9.66 -45.66 44.22
N LYS A 142 -10.47 -46.69 44.54
CA LYS A 142 -10.37 -48.02 43.92
C LYS A 142 -11.45 -48.19 42.90
N HIS A 143 -11.07 -48.42 41.62
CA HIS A 143 -11.97 -48.82 40.58
C HIS A 143 -11.37 -50.04 39.91
N MET A 144 -11.93 -51.22 40.20
CA MET A 144 -11.53 -52.51 39.62
C MET A 144 -10.02 -52.59 39.45
N SER A 145 -9.09 -52.51 39.35
CA SER A 145 -7.61 -52.53 39.25
C SER A 145 -7.12 -51.89 37.89
N PRO A 146 -6.20 -50.93 37.94
CA PRO A 146 -5.39 -50.51 39.09
C PRO A 146 -6.09 -49.44 39.91
N SER A 147 -5.69 -49.35 41.17
CA SER A 147 -6.13 -48.28 42.06
C SER A 147 -5.41 -46.99 41.72
N TRP A 148 -6.17 -45.90 41.80
CA TRP A 148 -5.64 -44.56 41.56
C TRP A 148 -5.60 -43.79 42.87
N ASP A 149 -4.56 -42.96 43.05
CA ASP A 149 -4.48 -42.06 44.19
C ASP A 149 -5.68 -41.09 44.16
N TYR A 150 -6.31 -40.90 45.32
CA TYR A 150 -7.50 -40.04 45.44
C TYR A 150 -7.20 -38.59 45.08
N ASP A 151 -6.05 -38.07 45.52
CA ASP A 151 -5.65 -36.69 45.22
C ASP A 151 -5.36 -36.53 43.71
N PHE A 152 -4.88 -37.56 43.05
CA PHE A 152 -4.73 -37.55 41.59
C PHE A 152 -6.07 -37.41 40.89
N ILE A 153 -7.09 -38.20 41.26
CA ILE A 153 -8.44 -38.11 40.69
C ILE A 153 -9.10 -36.78 41.05
N LYS A 154 -9.02 -36.34 42.31
CA LYS A 154 -9.56 -35.06 42.80
C LYS A 154 -8.96 -33.89 42.02
N ASN A 155 -7.65 -33.93 41.73
CA ASN A 155 -6.94 -32.85 41.06
C ASN A 155 -6.96 -33.01 39.52
N ALA A 156 -7.46 -34.13 38.99
CA ALA A 156 -7.48 -34.41 37.56
C ALA A 156 -8.11 -33.27 36.71
N PRO A 157 -9.24 -32.64 37.11
CA PRO A 157 -9.80 -31.51 36.34
C PRO A 157 -8.81 -30.34 36.24
N TYR A 158 -8.09 -30.00 37.32
CA TYR A 158 -7.09 -28.92 37.32
C TYR A 158 -5.89 -29.27 36.47
N THR A 159 -5.44 -30.53 36.50
CA THR A 159 -4.34 -31.01 35.66
C THR A 159 -4.70 -30.92 34.17
N VAL A 160 -5.93 -31.32 33.81
CA VAL A 160 -6.45 -31.21 32.46
C VAL A 160 -6.49 -29.74 32.01
N LEU A 161 -6.98 -28.82 32.87
CA LEU A 161 -7.02 -27.38 32.57
C LEU A 161 -5.62 -26.80 32.35
N ILE A 162 -4.64 -27.19 33.19
CA ILE A 162 -3.23 -26.77 33.03
C ILE A 162 -2.67 -27.26 31.70
N VAL A 163 -2.89 -28.54 31.36
CA VAL A 163 -2.43 -29.11 30.09
C VAL A 163 -3.06 -28.39 28.90
N ILE A 164 -4.36 -28.11 28.95
CA ILE A 164 -5.04 -27.31 27.92
C ILE A 164 -4.43 -25.92 27.83
N GLY A 165 -4.23 -25.26 28.97
CA GLY A 165 -3.61 -23.92 29.03
C GLY A 165 -2.22 -23.87 28.40
N VAL A 166 -1.36 -24.84 28.71
CA VAL A 166 -0.02 -24.97 28.11
C VAL A 166 -0.11 -25.18 26.60
N ASN A 167 -1.02 -26.03 26.14
CA ASN A 167 -1.23 -26.27 24.70
C ASN A 167 -1.68 -25.00 23.96
N VAL A 168 -2.67 -24.30 24.52
CA VAL A 168 -3.17 -23.03 23.93
C VAL A 168 -2.04 -21.99 23.87
N PHE A 169 -1.26 -21.85 24.96
CA PHE A 169 -0.11 -20.95 24.99
C PHE A 169 0.94 -21.28 23.95
N LEU A 170 1.28 -22.56 23.77
CA LEU A 170 2.24 -23.01 22.76
C LEU A 170 1.75 -22.73 21.34
N ILE A 171 0.49 -23.03 21.06
CA ILE A 171 -0.12 -22.73 19.76
C ILE A 171 -0.06 -21.22 19.49
N PHE A 172 -0.44 -20.40 20.48
CA PHE A 172 -0.36 -18.94 20.38
C PHE A 172 1.06 -18.46 20.12
N LEU A 173 2.05 -18.98 20.83
CA LEU A 173 3.46 -18.62 20.67
C LEU A 173 3.98 -18.97 19.25
N ILE A 174 3.69 -20.18 18.78
CA ILE A 174 4.07 -20.61 17.42
C ILE A 174 3.41 -19.71 16.37
N TYR A 175 2.12 -19.42 16.53
CA TYR A 175 1.37 -18.53 15.64
C TYR A 175 1.95 -17.11 15.64
N MET A 176 2.29 -16.56 16.80
CA MET A 176 2.89 -15.23 16.93
C MET A 176 4.26 -15.15 16.22
N ILE A 177 5.12 -16.18 16.39
CA ILE A 177 6.42 -16.23 15.71
C ILE A 177 6.27 -16.34 14.20
N ALA A 178 5.36 -17.22 13.73
CA ALA A 178 5.10 -17.40 12.31
C ALA A 178 4.56 -16.14 11.66
N ASN A 179 3.61 -15.46 12.32
CA ASN A 179 2.98 -14.23 11.83
C ASN A 179 3.97 -13.05 11.83
N SER A 180 4.81 -12.94 12.85
CA SER A 180 5.86 -11.90 12.90
C SER A 180 6.86 -12.03 11.74
N LYS A 181 7.27 -13.25 11.38
CA LYS A 181 8.13 -13.50 10.23
C LYS A 181 7.45 -13.17 8.91
N LEU A 182 6.16 -13.47 8.79
CA LEU A 182 5.36 -13.12 7.60
C LEU A 182 5.24 -11.61 7.42
N LEU A 183 4.85 -10.89 8.46
CA LEU A 183 4.73 -9.42 8.44
C LEU A 183 6.04 -8.73 8.08
N LYS A 184 7.18 -9.20 8.62
CA LYS A 184 8.51 -8.69 8.25
C LYS A 184 8.85 -8.91 6.77
N SER A 185 8.29 -9.95 6.14
CA SER A 185 8.51 -10.24 4.72
C SER A 185 7.56 -9.44 3.80
N VAL A 186 6.35 -9.12 4.26
CA VAL A 186 5.33 -8.39 3.48
C VAL A 186 5.63 -6.89 3.43
N LYS A 187 6.05 -6.28 4.54
CA LYS A 187 6.27 -4.83 4.63
C LYS A 187 7.20 -4.26 3.54
N PRO A 188 8.38 -4.84 3.23
CA PRO A 188 9.24 -4.34 2.15
C PRO A 188 8.59 -4.43 0.76
N ILE A 189 7.77 -5.46 0.53
CA ILE A 189 7.02 -5.65 -0.71
C ILE A 189 5.99 -4.55 -0.90
N THR A 190 5.17 -4.29 0.14
CA THR A 190 4.15 -3.23 0.12
C THR A 190 4.79 -1.86 -0.11
N ASN A 191 5.86 -1.55 0.61
CA ASN A 191 6.61 -0.29 0.43
C ASN A 191 7.17 -0.18 -0.99
N GLY A 192 7.71 -1.27 -1.54
CA GLY A 192 8.22 -1.30 -2.92
C GLY A 192 7.11 -1.02 -3.94
N ILE A 193 5.94 -1.64 -3.80
CA ILE A 193 4.79 -1.40 -4.69
C ILE A 193 4.31 0.05 -4.59
N GLN A 194 4.21 0.60 -3.37
CA GLN A 194 3.78 1.98 -3.15
C GLN A 194 4.76 3.02 -3.72
N ALA A 195 6.03 2.68 -3.79
CA ALA A 195 7.07 3.55 -4.35
C ALA A 195 7.16 3.50 -5.89
N LEU A 196 6.65 2.46 -6.56
CA LEU A 196 6.71 2.34 -8.04
C LEU A 196 6.11 3.54 -8.79
N PRO A 197 4.92 4.10 -8.39
CA PRO A 197 4.33 5.23 -9.08
C PRO A 197 5.12 6.54 -8.98
N SER A 198 6.01 6.70 -7.98
CA SER A 198 6.85 7.90 -7.85
C SER A 198 7.86 8.06 -9.00
N GLY A 199 8.08 6.98 -9.76
CA GLY A 199 9.07 6.97 -10.85
C GLY A 199 10.51 6.99 -10.38
N GLU A 200 10.77 6.73 -9.10
CA GLU A 200 12.11 6.52 -8.55
C GLU A 200 12.53 5.05 -8.65
N PRO A 201 13.84 4.75 -8.68
CA PRO A 201 14.32 3.37 -8.68
C PRO A 201 13.93 2.67 -7.38
N VAL A 202 13.20 1.57 -7.48
CA VAL A 202 12.78 0.75 -6.34
C VAL A 202 13.60 -0.53 -6.32
N TYR A 203 14.20 -0.83 -5.17
CA TYR A 203 14.91 -2.08 -4.94
C TYR A 203 14.42 -2.77 -3.66
N VAL A 204 13.87 -3.98 -3.81
CA VAL A 204 13.42 -4.85 -2.73
C VAL A 204 14.36 -6.04 -2.64
N LYS A 205 14.86 -6.35 -1.42
CA LYS A 205 15.79 -7.44 -1.20
C LYS A 205 15.15 -8.80 -1.52
N GLU A 206 15.74 -9.55 -2.46
CA GLU A 206 15.25 -10.84 -2.96
C GLU A 206 15.62 -11.99 -2.01
N LYS A 207 15.12 -11.95 -0.76
CA LYS A 207 15.38 -12.98 0.25
C LYS A 207 14.09 -13.40 0.97
N GLY A 208 14.01 -14.68 1.30
CA GLY A 208 12.93 -15.20 2.13
C GLY A 208 11.72 -15.71 1.35
N LEU A 209 10.55 -15.65 1.98
CA LEU A 209 9.29 -16.25 1.50
C LEU A 209 8.75 -15.62 0.22
N LEU A 210 9.03 -14.35 0.01
CA LEU A 210 8.50 -13.53 -1.07
C LEU A 210 9.60 -13.07 -2.05
N SER A 211 10.70 -13.85 -2.15
CA SER A 211 11.83 -13.52 -3.02
C SER A 211 11.45 -13.37 -4.49
N ASP A 212 10.57 -14.24 -5.00
CA ASP A 212 10.12 -14.19 -6.40
C ASP A 212 9.25 -12.94 -6.66
N LEU A 213 8.46 -12.51 -5.66
CA LEU A 213 7.67 -11.29 -5.74
C LEU A 213 8.57 -10.04 -5.69
N ALA A 214 9.59 -10.05 -4.83
CA ALA A 214 10.61 -9.00 -4.77
C ALA A 214 11.35 -8.87 -6.11
N ALA A 215 11.77 -9.99 -6.71
CA ALA A 215 12.41 -10.00 -8.02
C ALA A 215 11.51 -9.40 -9.12
N LYS A 216 10.20 -9.71 -9.11
CA LYS A 216 9.25 -9.12 -10.06
C LYS A 216 9.07 -7.62 -9.87
N ILE A 217 9.06 -7.13 -8.63
CA ILE A 217 9.00 -5.69 -8.34
C ILE A 217 10.27 -5.01 -8.86
N ASN A 218 11.45 -5.58 -8.60
CA ASN A 218 12.72 -5.06 -9.10
C ASN A 218 12.74 -5.04 -10.63
N GLN A 219 12.32 -6.13 -11.28
CA GLN A 219 12.19 -6.19 -12.74
C GLN A 219 11.22 -5.15 -13.29
N THR A 220 10.07 -4.94 -12.63
CA THR A 220 9.10 -3.91 -13.03
C THR A 220 9.69 -2.51 -12.89
N SER A 221 10.40 -2.24 -11.78
CA SER A 221 11.11 -0.98 -11.56
C SER A 221 12.13 -0.72 -12.68
N ASP A 222 12.94 -1.73 -13.06
CA ASP A 222 13.91 -1.61 -14.14
C ASP A 222 13.25 -1.32 -15.50
N ILE A 223 12.12 -1.98 -15.80
CA ILE A 223 11.35 -1.73 -17.02
C ILE A 223 10.83 -0.28 -17.04
N LEU A 224 10.23 0.18 -15.94
CA LEU A 224 9.75 1.56 -15.81
C LEU A 224 10.88 2.58 -15.98
N GLN A 225 12.03 2.34 -15.38
CA GLN A 225 13.22 3.19 -15.54
C GLN A 225 13.71 3.23 -16.99
N LYS A 226 13.75 2.08 -17.66
CA LYS A 226 14.11 2.00 -19.09
C LYS A 226 13.10 2.76 -19.97
N GLN A 227 11.81 2.59 -19.71
CA GLN A 227 10.76 3.32 -20.42
C GLN A 227 10.88 4.82 -20.25
N LYS A 228 11.06 5.29 -19.00
CA LYS A 228 11.29 6.71 -18.68
C LYS A 228 12.50 7.28 -19.42
N ARG A 229 13.64 6.58 -19.39
CA ARG A 229 14.85 7.01 -20.10
C ARG A 229 14.65 7.03 -21.61
N ASN A 230 13.94 6.04 -22.14
CA ASN A 230 13.65 5.98 -23.58
C ASN A 230 12.71 7.11 -24.01
N LEU A 231 11.72 7.43 -23.20
CA LEU A 231 10.82 8.57 -23.44
C LEU A 231 11.63 9.87 -23.47
N GLN A 232 12.42 10.12 -22.44
CA GLN A 232 13.30 11.30 -22.37
C GLN A 232 14.26 11.41 -23.56
N ARG A 233 14.87 10.29 -23.99
CA ARG A 233 15.73 10.28 -25.19
C ARG A 233 14.98 10.62 -26.45
N LYS A 234 13.77 10.11 -26.61
CA LYS A 234 12.92 10.44 -27.78
C LYS A 234 12.52 11.91 -27.79
N GLU A 235 12.18 12.47 -26.62
CA GLU A 235 11.86 13.89 -26.44
C GLU A 235 13.07 14.76 -26.81
N THR A 236 14.24 14.49 -26.23
CA THR A 236 15.48 15.23 -26.54
C THR A 236 15.89 15.09 -28.03
N ALA A 237 15.75 13.91 -28.61
CA ALA A 237 16.06 13.69 -30.01
C ALA A 237 15.13 14.49 -30.94
N ARG A 238 13.83 14.56 -30.62
CA ARG A 238 12.82 15.35 -31.34
C ARG A 238 13.12 16.83 -31.26
N GLU A 239 13.48 17.32 -30.09
CA GLU A 239 13.85 18.73 -29.89
C GLU A 239 15.07 19.11 -30.73
N ASN A 240 16.16 18.31 -30.61
CA ASN A 240 17.39 18.53 -31.37
C ASN A 240 17.11 18.50 -32.90
N TRP A 241 16.23 17.59 -33.35
CA TRP A 241 15.83 17.52 -34.74
C TRP A 241 15.09 18.79 -35.17
N ILE A 242 14.08 19.26 -34.44
CA ILE A 242 13.32 20.47 -34.74
C ILE A 242 14.23 21.69 -34.74
N SER A 243 15.13 21.80 -33.76
CA SER A 243 16.09 22.90 -33.69
C SER A 243 17.07 22.89 -34.84
N GLY A 244 17.61 21.71 -35.22
CA GLY A 244 18.50 21.53 -36.37
C GLY A 244 17.81 21.88 -37.68
N VAL A 245 16.64 21.30 -37.96
CA VAL A 245 15.84 21.60 -39.16
C VAL A 245 15.51 23.10 -39.23
N SER A 246 15.13 23.71 -38.11
CA SER A 246 14.84 25.15 -38.06
C SER A 246 16.04 26.01 -38.46
N HIS A 247 17.24 25.63 -37.99
CA HIS A 247 18.48 26.30 -38.35
C HIS A 247 18.80 26.13 -39.84
N ASP A 248 18.69 24.90 -40.33
CA ASP A 248 19.07 24.55 -41.72
C ASP A 248 18.12 25.15 -42.78
N ILE A 249 16.86 25.41 -42.40
CA ILE A 249 15.89 26.11 -43.27
C ILE A 249 16.07 27.64 -43.16
N ARG A 250 16.44 28.19 -42.01
CA ARG A 250 16.60 29.64 -41.82
C ARG A 250 17.66 30.22 -42.74
N THR A 251 18.78 29.52 -42.96
CA THR A 251 19.89 29.98 -43.75
C THR A 251 19.49 30.19 -45.23
N PRO A 252 19.00 29.19 -46.01
CA PRO A 252 18.56 29.39 -47.37
C PRO A 252 17.41 30.36 -47.48
N LEU A 253 16.49 30.40 -46.54
CA LEU A 253 15.36 31.32 -46.50
C LEU A 253 15.82 32.77 -46.39
N SER A 254 16.82 33.03 -45.55
CA SER A 254 17.42 34.39 -45.45
C SER A 254 18.09 34.85 -46.73
N MET A 255 18.71 33.92 -47.51
CA MET A 255 19.24 34.25 -48.85
C MET A 255 18.14 34.60 -49.83
N VAL A 256 17.04 33.78 -49.84
CA VAL A 256 15.87 34.07 -50.71
C VAL A 256 15.25 35.44 -50.38
N MET A 257 15.10 35.75 -49.07
CA MET A 257 14.60 37.04 -48.60
C MET A 257 15.52 38.19 -49.04
N GLY A 258 16.84 38.01 -48.92
CA GLY A 258 17.84 39.00 -49.32
C GLY A 258 17.79 39.30 -50.83
N TYR A 259 17.80 38.26 -51.66
CA TYR A 259 17.68 38.46 -53.12
C TYR A 259 16.34 39.01 -53.54
N ALA A 260 15.25 38.59 -52.98
CA ALA A 260 13.92 39.15 -53.24
C ALA A 260 13.85 40.64 -52.86
N GLY A 261 14.46 41.05 -51.72
CA GLY A 261 14.59 42.43 -51.31
C GLY A 261 15.39 43.26 -52.32
N GLN A 262 16.52 42.80 -52.76
CA GLN A 262 17.33 43.48 -53.79
C GLN A 262 16.58 43.68 -55.10
N ILE A 263 15.77 42.71 -55.53
CA ILE A 263 14.92 42.82 -56.75
C ILE A 263 13.76 43.79 -56.51
N GLU A 264 13.13 43.73 -55.37
CA GLU A 264 12.01 44.65 -54.97
C GLU A 264 12.48 46.10 -54.94
N ASP A 265 13.67 46.37 -54.39
CA ASP A 265 14.21 47.72 -54.20
C ASP A 265 14.88 48.29 -55.46
N ASN A 266 15.03 47.48 -56.53
CA ASN A 266 15.68 47.91 -57.78
C ASN A 266 14.72 48.61 -58.69
N GLU A 267 14.78 49.94 -58.71
CA GLU A 267 13.92 50.83 -59.52
C GLU A 267 14.10 50.68 -61.01
N SER A 268 15.19 50.07 -61.48
CA SER A 268 15.44 49.82 -62.91
C SER A 268 14.63 48.65 -63.48
N LEU A 269 13.99 47.85 -62.63
CA LEU A 269 13.17 46.73 -63.02
C LEU A 269 11.70 47.10 -63.22
N PRO A 270 10.99 46.39 -64.12
CA PRO A 270 9.54 46.60 -64.30
C PRO A 270 8.78 46.37 -62.97
N GLU A 271 7.72 47.16 -62.74
CA GLU A 271 6.88 47.07 -61.54
C GLU A 271 6.32 45.64 -61.33
N SER A 272 6.01 44.94 -62.43
CA SER A 272 5.53 43.55 -62.38
C SER A 272 6.55 42.59 -61.72
N GLU A 273 7.84 42.76 -61.97
CA GLU A 273 8.91 41.94 -61.42
C GLU A 273 9.17 42.33 -59.94
N ARG A 274 9.17 43.59 -59.65
CA ARG A 274 9.27 44.11 -58.26
C ARG A 274 8.11 43.60 -57.41
N LYS A 275 6.86 43.58 -57.94
CA LYS A 275 5.71 43.01 -57.27
C LYS A 275 5.85 41.52 -56.99
N LYS A 276 6.39 40.73 -57.96
CA LYS A 276 6.70 39.28 -57.70
C LYS A 276 7.75 39.13 -56.62
N ALA A 277 8.79 39.92 -56.62
CA ALA A 277 9.83 39.90 -55.59
C ALA A 277 9.28 40.26 -54.21
N ARG A 278 8.40 41.24 -54.09
CA ARG A 278 7.68 41.59 -52.89
C ARG A 278 6.88 40.41 -52.33
N ILE A 279 6.14 39.70 -53.20
CA ILE A 279 5.39 38.50 -52.81
C ILE A 279 6.33 37.40 -52.32
N ILE A 280 7.44 37.14 -52.98
CA ILE A 280 8.45 36.16 -52.55
C ILE A 280 9.01 36.52 -51.19
N ARG A 281 9.35 37.79 -50.95
CA ARG A 281 9.86 38.29 -49.65
C ARG A 281 8.82 38.11 -48.52
N GLN A 282 7.55 38.46 -48.81
CA GLN A 282 6.44 38.32 -47.86
C GLN A 282 6.22 36.83 -47.50
N GLN A 283 6.19 35.91 -48.47
CA GLN A 283 6.02 34.48 -48.24
C GLN A 283 7.21 33.88 -47.48
N SER A 284 8.43 34.31 -47.79
CA SER A 284 9.63 33.90 -47.09
C SER A 284 9.63 34.39 -45.65
N THR A 285 9.19 35.62 -45.37
CA THR A 285 9.02 36.10 -44.02
C THR A 285 7.98 35.29 -43.22
N LYS A 286 6.87 34.95 -43.88
CA LYS A 286 5.85 34.06 -43.30
C LYS A 286 6.41 32.68 -42.96
N MET A 287 7.20 32.05 -43.85
CA MET A 287 7.87 30.77 -43.56
C MET A 287 8.84 30.89 -42.41
N LYS A 288 9.64 31.98 -42.32
CA LYS A 288 10.55 32.23 -41.18
C LYS A 288 9.81 32.28 -39.85
N ASN A 289 8.67 32.97 -39.80
CA ASN A 289 7.86 33.09 -38.61
C ASN A 289 7.28 31.73 -38.20
N LEU A 290 6.78 30.93 -39.15
CA LEU A 290 6.29 29.58 -38.88
C LEU A 290 7.33 28.65 -38.28
N ILE A 291 8.57 28.68 -38.80
CA ILE A 291 9.67 27.87 -38.27
C ILE A 291 10.02 28.31 -36.84
N ASN A 292 10.03 29.64 -36.58
CA ASN A 292 10.25 30.15 -35.23
C ASN A 292 9.13 29.75 -34.26
N ASP A 293 7.88 29.76 -34.74
CA ASP A 293 6.70 29.34 -33.97
C ASP A 293 6.76 27.85 -33.64
N LEU A 294 7.08 26.99 -34.62
CA LEU A 294 7.25 25.56 -34.40
C LEU A 294 8.36 25.24 -33.39
N ASN A 295 9.48 25.96 -33.49
CA ASN A 295 10.59 25.79 -32.55
C ASN A 295 10.19 26.22 -31.13
N LEU A 296 9.50 27.36 -30.97
CA LEU A 296 9.01 27.81 -29.67
C LEU A 296 7.97 26.85 -29.09
N ALA A 297 6.98 26.42 -29.91
CA ALA A 297 5.96 25.47 -29.48
C ALA A 297 6.61 24.17 -28.96
N SER A 298 7.57 23.63 -29.70
CA SER A 298 8.33 22.45 -29.27
C SER A 298 9.05 22.65 -27.94
N LYS A 299 9.75 23.79 -27.76
CA LYS A 299 10.47 24.09 -26.52
C LYS A 299 9.55 24.27 -25.32
N LEU A 300 8.40 24.91 -25.53
CA LEU A 300 7.39 25.11 -24.46
C LEU A 300 6.72 23.78 -24.10
N GLU A 301 6.39 22.92 -25.07
CA GLU A 301 5.76 21.60 -24.85
C GLU A 301 6.59 20.73 -23.91
N TYR A 302 7.90 20.77 -24.03
CA TYR A 302 8.84 19.94 -23.23
C TYR A 302 9.45 20.68 -22.04
N ASN A 303 8.92 21.87 -21.66
CA ASN A 303 9.44 22.71 -20.56
C ASN A 303 10.94 23.07 -20.72
N MET A 304 11.41 23.16 -21.95
CA MET A 304 12.81 23.46 -22.28
C MET A 304 13.04 24.94 -22.66
N GLN A 305 11.96 25.72 -22.84
CA GLN A 305 12.05 27.16 -23.00
C GLN A 305 12.41 27.80 -21.67
N PRO A 306 13.60 28.43 -21.52
CA PRO A 306 13.92 29.20 -20.34
C PRO A 306 12.86 30.31 -20.17
N ILE A 307 12.20 30.35 -19.04
CA ILE A 307 11.29 31.42 -18.65
C ILE A 307 12.08 32.36 -17.78
N HIS A 308 12.06 33.65 -18.09
CA HIS A 308 12.70 34.71 -17.31
C HIS A 308 11.62 35.45 -16.51
N PRO A 309 11.20 34.94 -15.35
CA PRO A 309 10.11 35.52 -14.60
C PRO A 309 10.56 36.84 -13.96
N GLU A 310 9.87 37.91 -14.30
CA GLU A 310 10.00 39.24 -13.71
C GLU A 310 8.62 39.79 -13.33
N PRO A 311 8.53 40.77 -12.42
CA PRO A 311 7.28 41.48 -12.16
C PRO A 311 6.83 42.21 -13.40
N VAL A 312 5.73 41.78 -14.02
CA VAL A 312 5.16 42.39 -15.24
C VAL A 312 3.78 42.91 -15.00
N ASN A 313 3.47 44.08 -15.56
CA ASN A 313 2.12 44.66 -15.57
C ASN A 313 1.40 44.28 -16.85
N LEU A 314 0.39 43.42 -16.74
CA LEU A 314 -0.41 42.93 -17.87
C LEU A 314 -1.10 44.05 -18.65
N VAL A 315 -1.56 45.13 -17.96
CA VAL A 315 -2.17 46.28 -18.61
C VAL A 315 -1.16 46.99 -19.52
N ALA A 316 0.06 47.20 -19.02
CA ALA A 316 1.15 47.82 -19.80
C ALA A 316 1.56 46.98 -21.02
N ILE A 317 1.70 45.65 -20.86
CA ILE A 317 2.06 44.75 -21.95
C ILE A 317 0.95 44.73 -23.02
N ALA A 318 -0.31 44.58 -22.60
CA ALA A 318 -1.42 44.51 -23.54
C ALA A 318 -1.57 45.85 -24.31
N ARG A 319 -1.47 47.01 -23.60
CA ARG A 319 -1.50 48.33 -24.23
C ARG A 319 -0.36 48.49 -25.24
N GLN A 320 0.86 48.12 -24.87
CA GLN A 320 2.01 48.22 -25.78
C GLN A 320 1.80 47.34 -27.02
N SER A 321 1.28 46.12 -26.88
CA SER A 321 0.95 45.24 -28.03
C SER A 321 -0.08 45.90 -28.94
N VAL A 322 -1.14 46.49 -28.38
CA VAL A 322 -2.15 47.22 -29.17
C VAL A 322 -1.52 48.37 -29.96
N VAL A 323 -0.70 49.21 -29.33
CA VAL A 323 0.00 50.32 -29.98
C VAL A 323 0.90 49.87 -31.11
N ASP A 324 1.64 48.75 -30.87
CA ASP A 324 2.52 48.21 -31.90
C ASP A 324 1.75 47.77 -33.16
N PHE A 325 0.56 47.13 -32.97
CA PHE A 325 -0.28 46.70 -34.10
C PHE A 325 -0.99 47.87 -34.79
N ILE A 326 -1.47 48.91 -34.06
CA ILE A 326 -2.04 50.12 -34.66
C ILE A 326 -1.01 50.80 -35.55
N ASN A 327 0.24 50.91 -35.10
CA ASN A 327 1.31 51.53 -35.88
C ASN A 327 1.70 50.74 -37.14
N LEU A 328 1.38 49.46 -37.23
CA LEU A 328 1.67 48.58 -38.37
C LEU A 328 0.53 48.56 -39.41
N ASP A 329 -0.71 48.90 -39.02
CA ASP A 329 -1.90 48.88 -39.88
C ASP A 329 -2.08 50.25 -40.59
N MET A 330 -1.29 50.48 -41.66
CA MET A 330 -1.34 51.71 -42.44
C MET A 330 -2.65 51.86 -43.26
N GLU A 331 -3.42 50.81 -43.46
CA GLU A 331 -4.63 50.79 -44.27
C GLU A 331 -5.92 50.90 -43.42
N GLU A 332 -5.78 50.99 -42.11
CA GLU A 332 -6.90 51.03 -41.12
C GLU A 332 -7.90 49.90 -41.32
N LYS A 333 -7.43 48.78 -41.82
CA LYS A 333 -8.24 47.59 -42.13
C LYS A 333 -8.67 46.81 -40.90
N TYR A 334 -7.92 46.91 -39.82
CA TYR A 334 -8.13 46.20 -38.57
C TYR A 334 -8.10 47.19 -37.39
N PRO A 335 -9.12 48.03 -37.22
CA PRO A 335 -9.17 48.93 -36.10
C PRO A 335 -9.16 48.20 -34.80
N ILE A 336 -8.27 48.61 -33.86
CA ILE A 336 -8.13 47.99 -32.56
C ILE A 336 -8.65 48.91 -31.48
N GLU A 337 -9.66 48.46 -30.73
CA GLU A 337 -10.25 49.18 -29.63
C GLU A 337 -9.66 48.75 -28.31
N TRP A 338 -9.22 49.74 -27.50
CA TRP A 338 -8.75 49.49 -26.14
C TRP A 338 -9.90 49.76 -25.16
N ASN A 339 -10.48 48.69 -24.59
CA ASN A 339 -11.67 48.73 -23.75
C ASN A 339 -11.39 48.39 -22.28
N THR A 340 -10.18 48.71 -21.78
CA THR A 340 -9.79 48.52 -20.37
C THR A 340 -10.27 49.69 -19.53
N ASP A 341 -10.81 49.42 -18.32
CA ASP A 341 -11.21 50.44 -17.36
C ASP A 341 -9.99 51.34 -17.04
N GLU A 342 -10.18 52.67 -17.16
CA GLU A 342 -9.14 53.67 -16.88
C GLU A 342 -8.62 53.61 -15.44
N ALA A 343 -9.48 53.23 -14.49
CA ALA A 343 -9.11 53.02 -13.09
C ALA A 343 -8.17 51.81 -12.89
N LEU A 344 -8.14 50.87 -13.84
CA LEU A 344 -7.28 49.66 -13.77
C LEU A 344 -5.91 49.97 -14.35
N THR A 345 -5.00 50.50 -13.53
CA THR A 345 -3.67 50.93 -13.98
C THR A 345 -2.63 49.81 -13.90
N ALA A 346 -2.82 48.80 -13.04
CA ALA A 346 -1.85 47.75 -12.82
C ALA A 346 -2.50 46.37 -12.50
N CYS A 347 -2.05 45.36 -13.22
CA CYS A 347 -2.29 43.93 -12.96
C CYS A 347 -0.94 43.21 -12.97
N ALA A 348 -0.30 43.15 -11.80
CA ALA A 348 1.05 42.59 -11.69
C ALA A 348 1.02 41.07 -11.54
N ILE A 349 1.78 40.37 -12.38
CA ILE A 349 2.08 38.94 -12.24
C ILE A 349 3.60 38.72 -12.32
N ASN A 350 4.07 37.57 -11.87
CA ASN A 350 5.45 37.16 -12.10
C ASN A 350 5.50 36.32 -13.40
N GLY A 351 6.09 36.87 -14.46
CA GLY A 351 6.08 36.23 -15.77
C GLY A 351 7.16 36.75 -16.72
N ASP A 352 7.29 36.08 -17.88
CA ASP A 352 8.20 36.48 -18.96
C ASP A 352 7.49 37.49 -19.89
N LYS A 353 7.96 38.72 -19.90
CA LYS A 353 7.38 39.82 -20.66
C LYS A 353 7.31 39.55 -22.15
N GLU A 354 8.38 38.98 -22.72
CA GLU A 354 8.44 38.74 -24.17
C GLU A 354 7.52 37.59 -24.61
N LEU A 355 7.42 36.54 -23.80
CA LEU A 355 6.47 35.45 -24.08
C LEU A 355 5.02 35.94 -23.96
N LEU A 356 4.69 36.70 -22.92
CA LEU A 356 3.36 37.22 -22.73
C LEU A 356 2.95 38.21 -23.87
N ARG A 357 3.88 39.09 -24.30
CA ARG A 357 3.67 39.96 -25.47
C ARG A 357 3.42 39.16 -26.74
N ARG A 358 4.18 38.05 -26.93
CA ARG A 358 3.99 37.14 -28.07
C ARG A 358 2.62 36.46 -28.04
N ALA A 359 2.15 36.02 -26.85
CA ALA A 359 0.80 35.45 -26.72
C ALA A 359 -0.29 36.43 -27.15
N ILE A 360 -0.24 37.69 -26.69
CA ILE A 360 -1.20 38.73 -27.06
C ILE A 360 -1.10 39.04 -28.56
N GLY A 361 0.12 39.18 -29.10
CA GLY A 361 0.35 39.40 -30.53
C GLY A 361 -0.21 38.28 -31.40
N ASN A 362 -0.06 37.01 -30.98
CA ASN A 362 -0.64 35.87 -31.68
C ASN A 362 -2.17 35.91 -31.72
N LEU A 363 -2.83 36.39 -30.65
CA LEU A 363 -4.30 36.57 -30.65
C LEU A 363 -4.75 37.64 -31.61
N ILE A 364 -4.08 38.78 -31.62
CA ILE A 364 -4.38 39.87 -32.55
C ILE A 364 -4.17 39.45 -34.02
N THR A 365 -3.01 38.79 -34.28
CA THR A 365 -2.71 38.26 -35.62
C THR A 365 -3.70 37.18 -36.05
N ASN A 366 -4.20 36.37 -35.12
CA ASN A 366 -5.23 35.38 -35.39
C ASN A 366 -6.52 36.02 -35.88
N SER A 367 -6.99 37.09 -35.20
CA SER A 367 -8.16 37.86 -35.61
C SER A 367 -7.98 38.48 -37.03
N GLN A 368 -6.79 39.02 -37.32
CA GLN A 368 -6.48 39.56 -38.66
C GLN A 368 -6.46 38.47 -39.74
N THR A 369 -5.84 37.34 -39.45
CA THR A 369 -5.66 36.24 -40.44
C THR A 369 -6.98 35.56 -40.81
N HIS A 370 -7.89 35.44 -39.87
CA HIS A 370 -9.18 34.80 -40.08
C HIS A 370 -10.26 35.76 -40.63
N ASN A 371 -9.99 37.03 -40.67
CA ASN A 371 -10.91 38.07 -41.20
C ASN A 371 -10.26 38.87 -42.34
N PRO A 372 -10.05 38.23 -43.54
CA PRO A 372 -9.32 38.87 -44.64
C PRO A 372 -10.02 40.11 -45.19
N ASP A 373 -11.31 40.26 -44.97
CA ASP A 373 -12.09 41.43 -45.41
C ASP A 373 -12.04 42.59 -44.40
N GLY A 374 -11.39 42.40 -43.25
CA GLY A 374 -11.27 43.34 -42.14
C GLY A 374 -12.21 43.00 -40.98
N CYS A 375 -11.85 43.44 -39.80
CA CYS A 375 -12.69 43.35 -38.60
C CYS A 375 -12.21 44.34 -37.55
N THR A 376 -13.08 44.69 -36.61
CA THR A 376 -12.71 45.42 -35.41
C THR A 376 -12.26 44.47 -34.34
N ILE A 377 -11.09 44.72 -33.73
CA ILE A 377 -10.50 43.91 -32.69
C ILE A 377 -10.58 44.66 -31.36
N SER A 378 -11.25 44.11 -30.37
CA SER A 378 -11.33 44.67 -29.04
C SER A 378 -10.34 43.96 -28.11
N VAL A 379 -9.50 44.75 -27.42
CA VAL A 379 -8.56 44.21 -26.41
C VAL A 379 -8.87 44.88 -25.08
N CYS A 380 -9.11 44.07 -24.05
CA CYS A 380 -9.32 44.60 -22.72
C CYS A 380 -8.63 43.76 -21.65
N VAL A 381 -8.23 44.44 -20.57
CA VAL A 381 -7.75 43.79 -19.34
C VAL A 381 -8.78 43.96 -18.25
N ARG A 382 -9.10 42.93 -17.54
CA ARG A 382 -10.06 42.93 -16.44
C ARG A 382 -9.46 42.30 -15.20
N LYS A 383 -9.92 42.78 -14.05
CA LYS A 383 -9.59 42.18 -12.75
C LYS A 383 -10.87 41.60 -12.16
N SER A 384 -10.83 40.34 -11.74
CA SER A 384 -11.85 39.73 -10.89
C SER A 384 -11.27 39.52 -9.49
N ASP A 385 -12.04 38.92 -8.57
CA ASP A 385 -11.60 38.67 -7.19
C ASP A 385 -10.42 37.69 -7.11
N THR A 386 -10.29 36.78 -8.07
CA THR A 386 -9.30 35.70 -8.05
C THR A 386 -8.31 35.73 -9.21
N GLU A 387 -8.61 36.46 -10.30
CA GLU A 387 -7.87 36.37 -11.55
C GLU A 387 -7.73 37.70 -12.25
N TYR A 388 -6.62 37.89 -12.97
CA TYR A 388 -6.48 38.92 -14.01
C TYR A 388 -6.80 38.28 -15.36
N LYS A 389 -7.58 38.95 -16.20
CA LYS A 389 -8.02 38.44 -17.50
C LYS A 389 -7.60 39.40 -18.60
N ILE A 390 -7.02 38.88 -19.67
CA ILE A 390 -6.81 39.55 -20.94
C ILE A 390 -7.82 38.98 -21.92
N VAL A 391 -8.66 39.79 -22.49
CA VAL A 391 -9.69 39.39 -23.46
C VAL A 391 -9.36 40.02 -24.80
N VAL A 392 -9.27 39.22 -25.85
CA VAL A 392 -9.17 39.65 -27.24
C VAL A 392 -10.38 39.10 -27.95
N GLU A 393 -11.18 40.01 -28.52
CA GLU A 393 -12.45 39.73 -29.20
C GLU A 393 -12.44 40.39 -30.59
N ASP A 394 -12.87 39.67 -31.62
CA ASP A 394 -13.12 40.27 -32.93
C ASP A 394 -14.63 40.21 -33.29
N ASN A 395 -15.07 41.06 -34.18
CA ASN A 395 -16.42 41.06 -34.71
C ASN A 395 -16.49 40.45 -36.14
N GLY A 396 -15.53 39.57 -36.46
CA GLY A 396 -15.39 38.97 -37.79
C GLY A 396 -16.33 37.80 -38.03
N VAL A 397 -15.86 36.85 -38.89
CA VAL A 397 -16.67 35.69 -39.31
C VAL A 397 -16.95 34.67 -38.20
N GLY A 398 -16.22 34.74 -37.07
CA GLY A 398 -16.38 33.84 -35.93
C GLY A 398 -15.96 32.38 -36.20
N VAL A 399 -16.43 31.50 -35.33
CA VAL A 399 -16.20 30.05 -35.41
C VAL A 399 -17.52 29.30 -35.27
N THR A 400 -17.64 28.13 -35.85
CA THR A 400 -18.81 27.25 -35.70
C THR A 400 -18.80 26.60 -34.30
N ASP A 401 -20.00 26.25 -33.79
CA ASP A 401 -20.15 25.57 -32.49
C ASP A 401 -19.31 24.29 -32.41
N GLU A 402 -19.27 23.52 -33.50
CA GLU A 402 -18.46 22.29 -33.57
C GLU A 402 -16.95 22.56 -33.41
N LYS A 403 -16.44 23.62 -34.04
CA LYS A 403 -15.04 24.03 -33.96
C LYS A 403 -14.74 24.64 -32.58
N LEU A 404 -15.65 25.37 -32.00
CA LEU A 404 -15.53 25.92 -30.65
C LEU A 404 -15.46 24.80 -29.60
N GLU A 405 -16.31 23.78 -29.73
CA GLU A 405 -16.30 22.63 -28.82
C GLU A 405 -15.00 21.81 -28.98
N LYS A 406 -14.48 21.64 -30.19
CA LYS A 406 -13.16 21.04 -30.40
C LYS A 406 -12.05 21.85 -29.75
N LEU A 407 -12.07 23.17 -29.84
CA LEU A 407 -11.09 24.05 -29.17
C LEU A 407 -11.13 23.94 -27.66
N ARG A 408 -12.30 23.68 -27.06
CA ARG A 408 -12.48 23.52 -25.61
C ARG A 408 -12.07 22.14 -25.11
N THR A 409 -12.33 21.09 -25.88
CA THR A 409 -12.20 19.70 -25.41
C THR A 409 -10.92 18.99 -25.87
N THR A 410 -10.36 19.40 -27.01
CA THR A 410 -9.19 18.72 -27.59
C THR A 410 -7.90 19.44 -27.16
N PRO A 411 -6.90 18.70 -26.67
CA PRO A 411 -5.59 19.30 -26.42
C PRO A 411 -5.06 19.95 -27.70
N HIS A 412 -4.61 21.18 -27.60
CA HIS A 412 -4.26 22.02 -28.77
C HIS A 412 -3.22 21.41 -29.72
N TYR A 413 -2.41 20.45 -29.26
CA TYR A 413 -1.42 19.73 -30.09
C TYR A 413 -2.02 18.65 -30.99
N MET A 414 -3.28 18.27 -30.82
CA MET A 414 -3.98 17.26 -31.66
C MET A 414 -4.86 17.86 -32.75
N MET A 415 -4.86 19.17 -32.90
CA MET A 415 -5.67 19.87 -33.89
C MET A 415 -4.97 19.94 -35.28
N SER A 416 -4.51 18.82 -35.84
CA SER A 416 -4.19 18.76 -37.26
C SER A 416 -5.49 18.49 -38.00
N ASP A 417 -5.97 19.46 -38.76
CA ASP A 417 -7.09 19.30 -39.70
C ASP A 417 -6.71 18.25 -40.77
N SER A 418 -7.10 17.01 -40.54
CA SER A 418 -7.07 15.95 -41.55
C SER A 418 -8.25 16.15 -42.50
N GLY A 419 -8.19 17.10 -43.41
CA GLY A 419 -9.23 17.16 -44.42
C GLY A 419 -9.39 18.42 -45.27
N THR A 420 -8.66 19.49 -45.03
CA THR A 420 -8.75 20.69 -45.87
C THR A 420 -7.40 21.01 -46.56
N THR A 421 -7.45 21.22 -47.86
CA THR A 421 -6.29 21.47 -48.78
C THR A 421 -5.60 22.83 -48.52
N GLU A 422 -5.99 23.57 -47.47
CA GLU A 422 -5.33 24.81 -47.04
C GLU A 422 -4.62 24.60 -45.71
N PRO A 423 -3.31 24.80 -45.62
CA PRO A 423 -2.55 24.74 -44.35
C PRO A 423 -2.84 26.03 -43.54
N ARG A 424 -3.98 26.08 -42.89
CA ARG A 424 -4.31 27.17 -41.96
C ARG A 424 -3.70 26.81 -40.58
N HIS A 425 -2.71 27.45 -40.28
CA HIS A 425 -1.85 27.71 -39.14
C HIS A 425 -2.53 27.62 -37.77
N GLY A 426 -2.67 26.39 -37.22
CA GLY A 426 -3.10 26.17 -35.84
C GLY A 426 -2.04 26.45 -34.75
N LEU A 427 -0.82 26.87 -35.16
CA LEU A 427 0.30 27.06 -34.21
C LEU A 427 0.12 28.26 -33.29
N GLY A 428 -0.59 29.35 -33.74
CA GLY A 428 -0.75 30.56 -32.92
C GLY A 428 -1.47 30.29 -31.60
N LEU A 429 -2.64 29.64 -31.65
CA LEU A 429 -3.41 29.33 -30.43
C LEU A 429 -2.71 28.27 -29.57
N LEU A 430 -2.00 27.31 -30.18
CA LEU A 430 -1.17 26.35 -29.46
C LEU A 430 -0.09 27.06 -28.64
N ILE A 431 0.64 28.00 -29.25
CA ILE A 431 1.67 28.78 -28.57
C ILE A 431 1.07 29.63 -27.44
N VAL A 432 -0.10 30.25 -27.67
CA VAL A 432 -0.81 30.98 -26.63
C VAL A 432 -1.12 30.07 -25.44
N GLY A 433 -1.71 28.89 -25.69
CA GLY A 433 -2.01 27.91 -24.64
C GLY A 433 -0.77 27.47 -23.85
N GLN A 434 0.33 27.20 -24.53
CA GLN A 434 1.60 26.78 -23.91
C GLN A 434 2.24 27.92 -23.11
N ILE A 435 2.29 29.14 -23.63
CA ILE A 435 2.81 30.30 -22.89
C ILE A 435 1.99 30.55 -21.64
N VAL A 436 0.66 30.56 -21.76
CA VAL A 436 -0.25 30.80 -20.62
C VAL A 436 -0.11 29.71 -19.57
N SER A 437 -0.06 28.45 -19.99
CA SER A 437 0.18 27.30 -19.09
C SER A 437 1.52 27.40 -18.37
N ALA A 438 2.60 27.79 -19.06
CA ALA A 438 3.92 28.00 -18.47
C ALA A 438 3.91 29.12 -17.39
N HIS A 439 2.96 30.07 -17.48
CA HIS A 439 2.70 31.11 -16.48
C HIS A 439 1.59 30.74 -15.48
N LYS A 440 1.19 29.45 -15.41
CA LYS A 440 0.13 28.95 -14.50
C LYS A 440 -1.25 29.59 -14.73
N GLY A 441 -1.49 30.09 -15.94
CA GLY A 441 -2.76 30.63 -16.39
C GLY A 441 -3.61 29.60 -17.13
N THR A 442 -4.78 30.04 -17.57
CA THR A 442 -5.73 29.28 -18.38
C THR A 442 -6.20 30.09 -19.59
N VAL A 443 -6.57 29.37 -20.67
CA VAL A 443 -7.15 30.00 -21.88
C VAL A 443 -8.56 29.48 -22.07
N SER A 444 -9.50 30.35 -22.37
CA SER A 444 -10.86 29.96 -22.74
C SER A 444 -11.27 30.59 -24.07
N PHE A 445 -12.19 29.94 -24.78
CA PHE A 445 -12.67 30.32 -26.09
C PHE A 445 -14.17 30.42 -26.08
N ASP A 446 -14.70 31.50 -26.68
CA ASP A 446 -16.13 31.80 -26.74
C ASP A 446 -16.50 32.51 -28.05
N HIS A 447 -17.79 32.55 -28.37
CA HIS A 447 -18.29 33.41 -29.43
C HIS A 447 -18.19 34.89 -29.02
N GLY A 448 -17.85 35.76 -29.97
CA GLY A 448 -17.86 37.21 -29.75
C GLY A 448 -19.28 37.73 -29.57
N LYS A 449 -19.43 38.80 -28.80
CA LYS A 449 -20.77 39.42 -28.51
C LYS A 449 -21.48 39.96 -29.74
N GLN A 450 -20.73 40.35 -30.76
CA GLN A 450 -21.24 40.91 -32.02
C GLN A 450 -21.03 39.95 -33.21
N GLY A 451 -21.00 38.65 -32.98
CA GLY A 451 -20.42 37.64 -33.87
C GLY A 451 -18.92 37.51 -33.61
N GLY A 452 -18.16 36.89 -34.47
CA GLY A 452 -16.71 36.81 -34.33
C GLY A 452 -16.25 35.80 -33.23
N PHE A 453 -15.04 35.97 -32.75
CA PHE A 453 -14.38 35.05 -31.84
C PHE A 453 -13.75 35.75 -30.64
N THR A 454 -13.91 35.18 -29.45
CA THR A 454 -13.34 35.69 -28.22
C THR A 454 -12.38 34.73 -27.62
N VAL A 455 -11.17 35.18 -27.27
CA VAL A 455 -10.19 34.44 -26.49
C VAL A 455 -9.90 35.16 -25.19
N THR A 456 -10.02 34.45 -24.09
CA THR A 456 -9.71 34.97 -22.76
C THR A 456 -8.53 34.24 -22.17
N ILE A 457 -7.50 34.98 -21.78
CA ILE A 457 -6.36 34.49 -21.01
C ILE A 457 -6.54 34.88 -19.55
N SER A 458 -6.50 33.93 -18.63
CA SER A 458 -6.66 34.19 -17.19
C SER A 458 -5.41 33.81 -16.43
N PHE A 459 -4.97 34.68 -15.51
CA PHE A 459 -3.85 34.43 -14.59
C PHE A 459 -4.33 34.61 -13.15
N PRO A 460 -3.97 33.70 -12.24
CA PRO A 460 -4.32 33.82 -10.83
C PRO A 460 -3.65 35.05 -10.22
N ILE A 461 -4.38 35.79 -9.38
CA ILE A 461 -3.82 36.93 -8.62
C ILE A 461 -2.79 36.33 -7.62
N PRO A 462 -1.54 36.79 -7.62
CA PRO A 462 -0.57 36.37 -6.63
C PRO A 462 -1.14 36.66 -5.23
N LYS A 463 -1.21 35.62 -4.39
CA LYS A 463 -1.50 35.83 -2.96
C LYS A 463 -0.33 36.60 -2.39
N ASP A 464 -0.60 37.83 -1.88
CA ASP A 464 0.42 38.63 -1.19
C ASP A 464 1.08 37.77 -0.12
N SER A 465 2.36 37.51 -0.27
CA SER A 465 3.22 36.83 0.73
C SER A 465 3.61 37.80 1.86
N HIS A 466 2.69 38.68 2.26
CA HIS A 466 2.84 39.58 3.40
C HIS A 466 1.76 39.29 4.44
N THR A 467 1.86 38.12 5.11
CA THR A 467 1.38 37.93 6.48
C THR A 467 2.10 36.71 7.06
N GLN A 468 3.35 36.90 7.44
CA GLN A 468 3.98 36.24 8.59
C GLN A 468 5.08 37.14 9.11
#